data_bdce719f94490f61e5e3c925d177c185
#
_entry.id   bdce719f94490f61e5e3c925d177c185
#
_cell.length_a   1.000
_cell.length_b   1.000
_cell.length_c   1.000
_cell.angle_alpha   90.00
_cell.angle_beta   90.00
_cell.angle_gamma   90.00
#
_symmetry.space_group_name_H-M   'P 1'
#
loop_
_entity.id
_entity.type
_entity.pdbx_description
1 polymer ?
#
loop_
_entity_poly.entity_id
_entity_poly.type
_entity_poly.pdbx_seq_one_letter_code
_entity_poly.pdbx_strand_id
1 'polypeptide(L)'
;MRNVFSFGLLIAATAFITFSSCKPANTVKKVTGVTLSETTKTIVIGEEFILTATVVPSDATDKAVIWTTDDFGVATVEGGKVTGIAEGEATIMVTTNDGGQTDSCKIKVSKREPISRNAILIEEFTGDQCGNCPSGSAAIHKTMKELEEQSKAFIVYHHVGFTEDKFTIAASRPLKFFYGSPQTGAPACMVNRAILNEEEVVIHPAKVTKAMLNKQLAELTYVTLDMNVSYTEGSRELKVDVSGELLTKLPNAKLNVYLVQDSIIAYQASGGDKYPHRNVVRAALASSVWGDGLGVIQGKYSKSYTYKIPESIAGVQNKPIPTDIKKMYVVAFVADVNNVKDYKQVGNNKIHNVAFKKIQ
;
A
#
# COMPACT_ATOMS: atom_id res chain seq x y z
N MET A 1 -24.01 88.73 -71.12
CA MET A 1 -24.90 89.23 -70.03
C MET A 1 -24.55 88.46 -68.77
N ARG A 2 -23.72 89.04 -67.98
CA ARG A 2 -23.92 89.61 -66.66
C ARG A 2 -24.77 88.67 -65.75
N ASN A 3 -24.19 88.10 -64.71
CA ASN A 3 -24.46 88.59 -63.34
C ASN A 3 -23.46 87.97 -62.33
N VAL A 4 -22.89 88.83 -61.53
CA VAL A 4 -22.02 88.66 -60.36
C VAL A 4 -22.92 88.30 -59.16
N PHE A 5 -22.55 87.34 -58.41
CA PHE A 5 -23.01 87.26 -56.96
C PHE A 5 -21.80 86.87 -56.05
N SER A 6 -21.54 87.84 -55.21
CA SER A 6 -20.58 87.81 -54.12
C SER A 6 -21.09 86.86 -53.02
N PHE A 7 -20.29 85.97 -52.48
CA PHE A 7 -20.57 85.26 -51.26
C PHE A 7 -19.49 85.46 -50.23
N GLY A 8 -19.89 86.05 -49.16
CA GLY A 8 -19.02 86.40 -48.06
C GLY A 8 -18.45 85.16 -47.34
N LEU A 9 -17.19 85.28 -46.90
CA LEU A 9 -16.43 84.32 -46.14
C LEU A 9 -16.81 84.40 -44.66
N LEU A 10 -17.50 83.37 -44.14
CA LEU A 10 -17.77 83.22 -42.72
C LEU A 10 -16.68 82.35 -42.12
N ILE A 11 -15.75 82.90 -41.38
CA ILE A 11 -14.71 82.16 -40.67
C ILE A 11 -15.37 81.62 -39.37
N ALA A 12 -15.65 80.31 -39.33
CA ALA A 12 -16.02 79.58 -38.10
C ALA A 12 -14.73 79.13 -37.42
N ALA A 13 -14.41 79.72 -36.28
CA ALA A 13 -13.33 79.31 -35.40
C ALA A 13 -13.75 77.99 -34.64
N THR A 14 -13.29 76.85 -35.08
CA THR A 14 -13.39 75.57 -34.39
C THR A 14 -12.35 75.50 -33.28
N ALA A 15 -12.79 75.66 -32.03
CA ALA A 15 -11.96 75.42 -30.86
C ALA A 15 -11.71 73.90 -30.72
N PHE A 16 -10.50 73.44 -31.00
CA PHE A 16 -10.03 72.10 -30.71
C PHE A 16 -9.79 71.98 -29.20
N ILE A 17 -10.75 71.33 -28.49
CA ILE A 17 -10.56 70.93 -27.11
C ILE A 17 -9.74 69.63 -27.16
N THR A 18 -8.44 69.68 -26.92
CA THR A 18 -7.58 68.51 -26.68
C THR A 18 -7.88 67.95 -25.31
N PHE A 19 -8.66 66.84 -25.25
CA PHE A 19 -8.72 66.03 -24.08
C PHE A 19 -7.38 65.33 -23.88
N SER A 20 -6.53 65.88 -23.00
CA SER A 20 -5.35 65.20 -22.48
C SER A 20 -5.84 64.05 -21.59
N SER A 21 -5.89 62.83 -22.17
CA SER A 21 -6.11 61.63 -21.39
C SER A 21 -4.88 61.40 -20.51
N CYS A 22 -4.93 61.87 -19.29
CA CYS A 22 -4.01 61.43 -18.24
C CYS A 22 -4.25 59.92 -18.03
N LYS A 23 -3.46 59.04 -18.65
CA LYS A 23 -3.31 57.68 -18.16
C LYS A 23 -2.77 57.80 -16.73
N PRO A 24 -3.46 57.18 -15.76
CA PRO A 24 -2.91 57.11 -14.41
C PRO A 24 -1.51 56.50 -14.50
N ALA A 25 -0.51 57.17 -13.97
CA ALA A 25 0.81 56.63 -13.83
C ALA A 25 0.70 55.35 -13.05
N ASN A 26 1.08 54.22 -13.70
CA ASN A 26 1.10 52.92 -13.04
C ASN A 26 2.23 52.97 -11.99
N THR A 27 1.87 53.37 -10.77
CA THR A 27 2.84 53.52 -9.69
C THR A 27 3.25 52.10 -9.26
N VAL A 28 4.47 51.73 -9.61
CA VAL A 28 5.10 50.47 -9.19
C VAL A 28 5.21 50.50 -7.66
N LYS A 29 4.43 49.62 -7.00
CA LYS A 29 4.54 49.41 -5.54
C LYS A 29 5.55 48.31 -5.27
N LYS A 30 6.65 48.69 -4.62
CA LYS A 30 7.73 47.77 -4.29
C LYS A 30 7.41 46.86 -3.11
N VAL A 31 8.02 45.67 -3.12
CA VAL A 31 8.01 44.78 -1.97
C VAL A 31 8.88 45.33 -0.84
N THR A 32 8.36 45.31 0.37
CA THR A 32 9.05 45.76 1.59
C THR A 32 9.33 44.64 2.56
N GLY A 33 8.74 43.45 2.36
CA GLY A 33 8.96 42.28 3.20
C GLY A 33 8.27 41.03 2.69
N VAL A 34 8.65 39.90 3.24
CA VAL A 34 8.01 38.60 3.07
C VAL A 34 7.99 37.88 4.40
N THR A 35 6.92 37.10 4.68
CA THR A 35 6.83 36.26 5.88
C THR A 35 6.31 34.88 5.51
N LEU A 36 6.81 33.85 6.18
CA LEU A 36 6.36 32.47 6.05
C LEU A 36 5.29 32.12 7.08
N SER A 37 4.40 31.19 6.73
CA SER A 37 3.35 30.69 7.64
C SER A 37 3.91 29.92 8.83
N GLU A 38 5.12 29.40 8.74
CA GLU A 38 5.81 28.61 9.77
C GLU A 38 7.29 29.04 9.82
N THR A 39 7.88 29.10 11.01
CA THR A 39 9.30 29.33 11.22
C THR A 39 10.09 28.04 11.46
N THR A 40 9.38 27.01 11.95
CA THR A 40 9.90 25.66 12.18
C THR A 40 8.82 24.63 11.93
N LYS A 41 9.19 23.47 11.38
CA LYS A 41 8.29 22.35 11.18
C LYS A 41 9.03 21.02 11.32
N THR A 42 8.42 20.06 12.03
CA THR A 42 8.86 18.66 12.00
C THR A 42 7.94 17.87 11.10
N ILE A 43 8.54 17.12 10.16
CA ILE A 43 7.86 16.22 9.24
C ILE A 43 8.57 14.87 9.24
N VAL A 44 7.93 13.85 8.68
CA VAL A 44 8.57 12.54 8.49
C VAL A 44 8.97 12.32 7.05
N ILE A 45 9.88 11.39 6.81
CA ILE A 45 10.31 11.02 5.45
C ILE A 45 9.08 10.68 4.59
N GLY A 46 8.98 11.31 3.41
CA GLY A 46 7.87 11.16 2.46
C GLY A 46 6.65 12.03 2.77
N GLU A 47 6.64 12.77 3.87
CA GLU A 47 5.55 13.72 4.16
C GLU A 47 5.73 15.00 3.35
N GLU A 48 4.59 15.55 2.91
CA GLU A 48 4.50 16.81 2.18
C GLU A 48 3.61 17.80 2.94
N PHE A 49 3.98 19.08 2.92
CA PHE A 49 3.12 20.16 3.41
C PHE A 49 3.33 21.44 2.60
N ILE A 50 2.37 22.37 2.68
CA ILE A 50 2.45 23.67 2.00
C ILE A 50 2.95 24.72 2.98
N LEU A 51 4.09 25.31 2.69
CA LEU A 51 4.63 26.49 3.33
C LEU A 51 4.23 27.71 2.51
N THR A 52 3.49 28.64 3.12
CA THR A 52 2.93 29.80 2.44
C THR A 52 3.78 31.05 2.68
N ALA A 53 4.11 31.78 1.63
CA ALA A 53 4.78 33.08 1.70
C ALA A 53 3.76 34.22 1.55
N THR A 54 3.79 35.19 2.46
CA THR A 54 3.00 36.41 2.41
C THR A 54 3.90 37.60 2.14
N VAL A 55 3.71 38.25 0.98
CA VAL A 55 4.47 39.42 0.54
C VAL A 55 3.83 40.71 1.01
N VAL A 56 4.61 41.65 1.48
CA VAL A 56 4.18 42.96 1.98
C VAL A 56 4.77 44.06 1.10
N PRO A 57 3.94 45.06 0.70
CA PRO A 57 2.50 45.20 0.93
C PRO A 57 1.70 44.25 0.03
N SER A 58 0.46 43.92 0.42
CA SER A 58 -0.39 42.97 -0.30
C SER A 58 -0.73 43.39 -1.74
N ASP A 59 -0.60 44.68 -2.05
CA ASP A 59 -0.80 45.29 -3.38
C ASP A 59 0.52 45.64 -4.09
N ALA A 60 1.64 45.00 -3.67
CA ALA A 60 2.92 45.08 -4.41
C ALA A 60 2.74 44.63 -5.85
N THR A 61 3.44 45.30 -6.76
CA THR A 61 3.31 45.11 -8.21
C THR A 61 3.88 43.77 -8.68
N ASP A 62 5.03 43.35 -8.12
CA ASP A 62 5.63 42.02 -8.34
C ASP A 62 5.69 41.29 -7.00
N LYS A 63 4.92 40.21 -6.87
CA LYS A 63 4.87 39.34 -5.68
C LYS A 63 5.52 37.98 -5.92
N ALA A 64 6.24 37.83 -7.03
CA ALA A 64 6.92 36.60 -7.33
C ALA A 64 8.00 36.28 -6.27
N VAL A 65 8.09 35.02 -5.89
CA VAL A 65 9.04 34.53 -4.91
C VAL A 65 9.80 33.32 -5.46
N ILE A 66 11.03 33.17 -5.02
CA ILE A 66 11.91 32.04 -5.31
C ILE A 66 12.07 31.24 -4.03
N TRP A 67 11.89 29.93 -4.13
CA TRP A 67 12.06 29.00 -3.04
C TRP A 67 13.37 28.23 -3.18
N THR A 68 14.11 28.09 -2.08
CA THR A 68 15.35 27.32 -2.02
C THR A 68 15.44 26.49 -0.76
N THR A 69 16.28 25.47 -0.77
CA THR A 69 16.67 24.69 0.41
C THR A 69 18.19 24.68 0.49
N ASP A 70 18.73 24.62 1.70
CA ASP A 70 20.16 24.48 1.94
C ASP A 70 20.63 23.00 1.84
N ASP A 71 19.68 22.02 1.96
CA ASP A 71 19.98 20.59 1.81
C ASP A 71 18.87 19.83 1.09
N PHE A 72 19.05 19.61 -0.23
CA PHE A 72 18.15 18.83 -1.07
C PHE A 72 18.09 17.35 -0.69
N GLY A 73 19.10 16.84 -0.01
CA GLY A 73 19.12 15.45 0.47
C GLY A 73 18.18 15.23 1.66
N VAL A 74 17.90 16.28 2.44
CA VAL A 74 17.03 16.23 3.61
C VAL A 74 15.61 16.68 3.28
N ALA A 75 15.44 17.83 2.62
CA ALA A 75 14.12 18.32 2.23
C ALA A 75 14.19 19.08 0.90
N THR A 76 13.15 18.95 0.07
CA THR A 76 12.98 19.70 -1.17
C THR A 76 11.82 20.67 -1.07
N VAL A 77 11.84 21.73 -1.90
CA VAL A 77 10.74 22.69 -2.00
C VAL A 77 10.46 23.03 -3.44
N GLU A 78 9.19 23.03 -3.84
CA GLU A 78 8.71 23.45 -5.16
C GLU A 78 7.41 24.24 -4.99
N GLY A 79 7.43 25.53 -5.35
CA GLY A 79 6.28 26.42 -5.24
C GLY A 79 5.69 26.52 -3.83
N GLY A 80 6.51 26.34 -2.78
CA GLY A 80 6.08 26.30 -1.38
C GLY A 80 5.66 24.91 -0.87
N LYS A 81 5.55 23.90 -1.75
CA LYS A 81 5.35 22.51 -1.35
C LYS A 81 6.68 21.92 -0.89
N VAL A 82 6.80 21.63 0.40
CA VAL A 82 7.97 21.03 1.04
C VAL A 82 7.77 19.53 1.17
N THR A 83 8.81 18.75 0.82
CA THR A 83 8.81 17.28 0.91
C THR A 83 10.01 16.80 1.71
N GLY A 84 9.80 15.98 2.74
CA GLY A 84 10.86 15.32 3.51
C GLY A 84 11.50 14.17 2.72
N ILE A 85 12.82 14.17 2.55
CA ILE A 85 13.55 13.19 1.74
C ILE A 85 14.31 12.18 2.60
N ALA A 86 15.09 12.67 3.58
CA ALA A 86 15.87 11.84 4.49
C ALA A 86 15.93 12.48 5.87
N GLU A 87 16.27 11.68 6.89
CA GLU A 87 16.46 12.17 8.28
C GLU A 87 17.54 13.24 8.34
N GLY A 88 17.25 14.36 9.02
CA GLY A 88 18.16 15.49 9.15
C GLY A 88 17.43 16.80 9.40
N GLU A 89 18.15 17.90 9.25
CA GLU A 89 17.62 19.25 9.34
C GLU A 89 17.94 19.99 8.03
N ALA A 90 16.98 20.75 7.51
CA ALA A 90 17.15 21.62 6.35
C ALA A 90 16.45 22.96 6.59
N THR A 91 16.96 24.02 5.95
CA THR A 91 16.33 25.35 5.98
C THR A 91 15.71 25.65 4.62
N ILE A 92 14.40 25.83 4.61
CA ILE A 92 13.69 26.34 3.43
C ILE A 92 13.71 27.85 3.49
N MET A 93 14.15 28.50 2.40
CA MET A 93 14.20 29.93 2.29
C MET A 93 13.30 30.40 1.15
N VAL A 94 12.62 31.49 1.38
CA VAL A 94 11.90 32.26 0.36
C VAL A 94 12.62 33.59 0.11
N THR A 95 12.73 33.97 -1.15
CA THR A 95 13.29 35.28 -1.56
C THR A 95 12.35 35.96 -2.55
N THR A 96 11.99 37.23 -2.30
CA THR A 96 11.15 37.98 -3.24
C THR A 96 11.95 38.41 -4.45
N ASN A 97 11.34 38.33 -5.64
CA ASN A 97 11.95 38.77 -6.90
C ASN A 97 12.19 40.29 -6.87
N ASP A 98 11.21 41.10 -6.43
CA ASP A 98 11.38 42.53 -6.19
C ASP A 98 11.90 42.76 -4.77
N GLY A 99 13.02 43.46 -4.65
CA GLY A 99 13.61 43.91 -3.41
C GLY A 99 14.42 42.88 -2.63
N GLY A 100 14.47 41.59 -3.06
CA GLY A 100 15.32 40.55 -2.46
C GLY A 100 15.05 40.29 -0.96
N GLN A 101 13.81 40.52 -0.51
CA GLN A 101 13.41 40.26 0.89
C GLN A 101 13.38 38.76 1.13
N THR A 102 13.82 38.29 2.30
CA THR A 102 13.92 36.88 2.63
C THR A 102 13.23 36.53 3.94
N ASP A 103 12.73 35.29 4.04
CA ASP A 103 12.35 34.65 5.26
C ASP A 103 12.69 33.16 5.19
N SER A 104 12.74 32.45 6.33
CA SER A 104 13.16 31.07 6.39
C SER A 104 12.37 30.23 7.37
N CYS A 105 12.26 28.94 7.07
CA CYS A 105 11.64 27.92 7.92
C CYS A 105 12.61 26.76 8.12
N LYS A 106 12.90 26.39 9.37
CA LYS A 106 13.70 25.22 9.71
C LYS A 106 12.84 23.98 9.66
N ILE A 107 13.24 23.00 8.86
CA ILE A 107 12.57 21.71 8.70
C ILE A 107 13.41 20.65 9.38
N LYS A 108 12.80 19.92 10.32
CA LYS A 108 13.38 18.70 10.88
C LYS A 108 12.66 17.51 10.24
N VAL A 109 13.38 16.68 9.51
CA VAL A 109 12.86 15.44 8.93
C VAL A 109 13.28 14.28 9.82
N SER A 110 12.32 13.48 10.28
CA SER A 110 12.53 12.31 11.12
C SER A 110 12.12 11.02 10.42
N LYS A 111 12.66 9.89 10.87
CA LYS A 111 12.18 8.57 10.46
C LYS A 111 10.77 8.34 10.98
N ARG A 112 10.01 7.54 10.26
CA ARG A 112 8.78 6.96 10.80
C ARG A 112 9.12 5.78 11.68
N GLU A 113 8.50 5.71 12.84
CA GLU A 113 8.66 4.58 13.74
C GLU A 113 7.87 3.37 13.21
N PRO A 114 8.39 2.15 13.40
CA PRO A 114 7.65 0.95 13.09
C PRO A 114 6.48 0.78 14.04
N ILE A 115 5.44 0.11 13.58
CA ILE A 115 4.20 -0.14 14.31
C ILE A 115 4.02 -1.64 14.61
N SER A 116 3.11 -1.96 15.52
CA SER A 116 2.66 -3.33 15.72
C SER A 116 1.95 -3.85 14.48
N ARG A 117 2.20 -5.10 14.10
CA ARG A 117 1.45 -5.73 13.01
C ARG A 117 0.02 -6.06 13.42
N ASN A 118 -0.89 -6.11 12.45
CA ASN A 118 -2.29 -6.46 12.72
C ASN A 118 -2.43 -7.93 13.10
N ALA A 119 -1.73 -8.81 12.35
CA ALA A 119 -1.79 -10.26 12.52
C ALA A 119 -0.57 -10.97 11.90
N ILE A 120 -0.49 -12.28 12.13
CA ILE A 120 0.43 -13.20 11.46
C ILE A 120 -0.34 -14.17 10.56
N LEU A 121 0.30 -14.59 9.46
CA LEU A 121 -0.19 -15.61 8.56
C LEU A 121 0.64 -16.89 8.70
N ILE A 122 -0.07 -18.00 8.86
CA ILE A 122 0.51 -19.34 8.75
C ILE A 122 0.06 -19.90 7.40
N GLU A 123 0.98 -20.36 6.58
CA GLU A 123 0.70 -21.04 5.31
C GLU A 123 1.14 -22.49 5.45
N GLU A 124 0.19 -23.44 5.41
CA GLU A 124 0.47 -24.87 5.50
C GLU A 124 0.35 -25.56 4.15
N PHE A 125 1.33 -26.37 3.82
CA PHE A 125 1.34 -27.24 2.63
C PHE A 125 0.78 -28.61 3.01
N THR A 126 -0.31 -29.00 2.33
CA THR A 126 -1.07 -30.21 2.63
C THR A 126 -1.51 -30.95 1.34
N GLY A 127 -2.25 -32.01 1.48
CA GLY A 127 -2.88 -32.76 0.39
C GLY A 127 -3.82 -33.81 0.92
N ASP A 128 -4.89 -34.15 0.17
CA ASP A 128 -5.92 -35.10 0.62
C ASP A 128 -5.42 -36.55 0.70
N GLN A 129 -4.31 -36.87 0.02
CA GLN A 129 -3.65 -38.18 0.10
C GLN A 129 -2.51 -38.24 1.14
N CYS A 130 -2.28 -37.14 1.87
CA CYS A 130 -1.24 -37.05 2.88
C CYS A 130 -1.72 -37.64 4.22
N GLY A 131 -1.27 -38.84 4.59
CA GLY A 131 -1.68 -39.51 5.83
C GLY A 131 -1.26 -38.82 7.13
N ASN A 132 -0.16 -38.05 7.11
CA ASN A 132 0.33 -37.31 8.28
C ASN A 132 -0.24 -35.88 8.39
N CYS A 133 -0.91 -35.36 7.36
CA CYS A 133 -1.39 -33.99 7.36
C CYS A 133 -2.48 -33.71 8.40
N PRO A 134 -3.42 -34.62 8.71
CA PRO A 134 -4.37 -34.39 9.79
C PRO A 134 -3.71 -34.17 11.15
N SER A 135 -2.66 -34.91 11.49
CA SER A 135 -1.94 -34.77 12.76
C SER A 135 -1.12 -33.47 12.80
N GLY A 136 -0.49 -33.07 11.69
CA GLY A 136 0.20 -31.79 11.56
C GLY A 136 -0.74 -30.62 11.75
N SER A 137 -1.87 -30.62 11.04
CA SER A 137 -2.92 -29.60 11.19
C SER A 137 -3.48 -29.53 12.62
N ALA A 138 -3.70 -30.67 13.29
CA ALA A 138 -4.13 -30.68 14.68
C ALA A 138 -3.08 -30.07 15.62
N ALA A 139 -1.78 -30.33 15.39
CA ALA A 139 -0.70 -29.79 16.21
C ALA A 139 -0.64 -28.26 16.10
N ILE A 140 -0.64 -27.69 14.89
CA ILE A 140 -0.58 -26.24 14.72
C ILE A 140 -1.81 -25.54 15.28
N HIS A 141 -3.02 -26.11 15.09
CA HIS A 141 -4.23 -25.57 15.68
C HIS A 141 -4.22 -25.59 17.22
N LYS A 142 -3.60 -26.63 17.83
CA LYS A 142 -3.40 -26.68 19.27
C LYS A 142 -2.52 -25.52 19.72
N THR A 143 -1.37 -25.31 19.08
CA THR A 143 -0.46 -24.21 19.39
C THR A 143 -1.11 -22.83 19.21
N MET A 144 -1.90 -22.64 18.14
CA MET A 144 -2.64 -21.38 17.93
C MET A 144 -3.66 -21.09 19.04
N LYS A 145 -4.33 -22.12 19.58
CA LYS A 145 -5.27 -21.96 20.71
C LYS A 145 -4.60 -21.55 22.02
N GLU A 146 -3.30 -21.77 22.15
CA GLU A 146 -2.52 -21.34 23.32
C GLU A 146 -2.15 -19.85 23.30
N LEU A 147 -2.36 -19.15 22.17
CA LEU A 147 -2.12 -17.72 22.06
C LEU A 147 -3.15 -16.93 22.87
N GLU A 148 -2.72 -15.87 23.54
CA GLU A 148 -3.60 -14.92 24.21
C GLU A 148 -4.44 -14.13 23.20
N GLU A 149 -3.81 -13.70 22.10
CA GLU A 149 -4.43 -12.97 20.99
C GLU A 149 -4.70 -13.86 19.78
N GLN A 150 -5.53 -14.90 19.97
CA GLN A 150 -5.86 -15.88 18.91
C GLN A 150 -6.41 -15.21 17.63
N SER A 151 -7.14 -14.11 17.78
CA SER A 151 -7.67 -13.31 16.66
C SER A 151 -6.62 -12.65 15.80
N LYS A 152 -5.35 -12.62 16.23
CA LYS A 152 -4.22 -12.09 15.46
C LYS A 152 -3.41 -13.15 14.71
N ALA A 153 -3.88 -14.40 14.66
CA ALA A 153 -3.23 -15.46 13.90
C ALA A 153 -4.23 -16.12 12.96
N PHE A 154 -3.90 -16.19 11.68
CA PHE A 154 -4.71 -16.86 10.68
C PHE A 154 -3.89 -17.92 9.96
N ILE A 155 -4.51 -19.09 9.68
CA ILE A 155 -3.87 -20.16 8.93
C ILE A 155 -4.60 -20.40 7.62
N VAL A 156 -3.85 -20.59 6.54
CA VAL A 156 -4.37 -21.00 5.23
C VAL A 156 -3.70 -22.29 4.78
N TYR A 157 -4.42 -23.09 4.02
CA TYR A 157 -3.96 -24.39 3.54
C TYR A 157 -3.81 -24.38 2.03
N HIS A 158 -2.57 -24.62 1.56
CA HIS A 158 -2.22 -24.83 0.17
C HIS A 158 -2.18 -26.32 -0.12
N HIS A 159 -3.11 -26.83 -0.91
CA HIS A 159 -3.16 -28.23 -1.31
C HIS A 159 -2.17 -28.50 -2.47
N VAL A 160 -0.90 -28.41 -2.17
CA VAL A 160 0.24 -28.64 -3.11
C VAL A 160 1.41 -29.37 -2.46
N GLY A 161 1.23 -29.83 -1.22
CA GLY A 161 2.36 -30.34 -0.41
C GLY A 161 2.90 -31.69 -0.85
N PHE A 162 2.03 -32.66 -1.17
CA PHE A 162 2.42 -34.03 -1.48
C PHE A 162 2.10 -34.42 -2.93
N THR A 163 0.83 -34.48 -3.26
CA THR A 163 0.28 -34.67 -4.60
C THR A 163 -0.68 -33.56 -4.90
N GLU A 164 -0.92 -33.27 -6.17
CA GLU A 164 -2.01 -32.42 -6.57
C GLU A 164 -3.33 -33.15 -6.39
N ASP A 165 -4.30 -32.51 -5.77
CA ASP A 165 -5.59 -33.06 -5.44
C ASP A 165 -6.74 -32.14 -5.94
N LYS A 166 -7.98 -32.50 -5.59
CA LYS A 166 -9.20 -31.76 -5.99
C LYS A 166 -9.24 -30.32 -5.47
N PHE A 167 -8.46 -29.98 -4.45
CA PHE A 167 -8.38 -28.62 -3.87
C PHE A 167 -7.22 -27.79 -4.42
N THR A 168 -6.27 -28.42 -5.11
CA THR A 168 -5.09 -27.75 -5.66
C THR A 168 -5.52 -26.70 -6.67
N ILE A 169 -5.21 -25.43 -6.42
CA ILE A 169 -5.35 -24.35 -7.41
C ILE A 169 -4.02 -24.11 -8.13
N ALA A 170 -4.09 -23.77 -9.42
CA ALA A 170 -2.88 -23.51 -10.22
C ALA A 170 -2.00 -22.40 -9.63
N ALA A 171 -2.63 -21.39 -9.01
CA ALA A 171 -1.93 -20.28 -8.37
C ALA A 171 -1.02 -20.71 -7.20
N SER A 172 -1.31 -21.83 -6.49
CA SER A 172 -0.48 -22.31 -5.38
C SER A 172 0.76 -23.12 -5.82
N ARG A 173 0.80 -23.58 -7.07
CA ARG A 173 1.93 -24.39 -7.58
C ARG A 173 3.31 -23.70 -7.47
N PRO A 174 3.46 -22.40 -7.78
CA PRO A 174 4.76 -21.73 -7.63
C PRO A 174 5.27 -21.74 -6.18
N LEU A 175 4.39 -21.70 -5.17
CA LEU A 175 4.80 -21.81 -3.77
C LEU A 175 5.43 -23.16 -3.46
N LYS A 176 4.87 -24.26 -4.01
CA LYS A 176 5.46 -25.61 -3.86
C LYS A 176 6.88 -25.67 -4.43
N PHE A 177 7.08 -25.12 -5.62
CA PHE A 177 8.41 -25.15 -6.25
C PHE A 177 9.43 -24.31 -5.50
N PHE A 178 9.00 -23.21 -4.92
CA PHE A 178 9.90 -22.30 -4.22
C PHE A 178 10.17 -22.73 -2.77
N TYR A 179 9.12 -23.05 -2.01
CA TYR A 179 9.22 -23.40 -0.58
C TYR A 179 9.28 -24.90 -0.32
N GLY A 180 8.69 -25.69 -1.21
CA GLY A 180 8.65 -27.13 -1.10
C GLY A 180 9.86 -27.81 -1.75
N SER A 181 11.07 -27.32 -1.51
CA SER A 181 12.31 -28.00 -1.90
C SER A 181 12.22 -29.51 -1.61
N PRO A 182 12.92 -30.40 -2.34
CA PRO A 182 12.79 -31.86 -2.20
C PRO A 182 12.99 -32.41 -0.77
N GLN A 183 13.35 -31.55 0.16
CA GLN A 183 13.57 -31.88 1.59
C GLN A 183 12.37 -31.63 2.50
N THR A 184 11.31 -30.94 2.04
CA THR A 184 10.11 -30.69 2.84
C THR A 184 8.94 -31.49 2.31
N GLY A 185 8.66 -32.62 2.98
CA GLY A 185 7.42 -33.37 2.77
C GLY A 185 6.20 -32.61 3.34
N ALA A 186 4.98 -33.06 2.99
CA ALA A 186 3.77 -32.60 3.71
C ALA A 186 3.54 -33.48 4.95
N PRO A 187 3.04 -32.93 6.08
CA PRO A 187 2.71 -31.50 6.27
C PRO A 187 3.94 -30.63 6.53
N ALA A 188 3.92 -29.42 5.98
CA ALA A 188 4.95 -28.40 6.20
C ALA A 188 4.27 -27.02 6.30
N CYS A 189 4.82 -26.11 7.07
CA CYS A 189 4.24 -24.77 7.20
C CYS A 189 5.30 -23.67 7.32
N MET A 190 4.86 -22.46 7.07
CA MET A 190 5.60 -21.21 7.28
C MET A 190 4.80 -20.29 8.17
N VAL A 191 5.48 -19.48 8.98
CA VAL A 191 4.86 -18.38 9.74
C VAL A 191 5.44 -17.08 9.21
N ASN A 192 4.61 -16.21 8.64
CA ASN A 192 5.01 -14.95 7.99
C ASN A 192 6.15 -15.10 6.96
N ARG A 193 6.36 -16.29 6.40
CA ARG A 193 7.50 -16.58 5.51
C ARG A 193 8.84 -16.13 6.12
N ALA A 194 8.91 -16.15 7.45
CA ALA A 194 10.07 -15.71 8.22
C ALA A 194 10.93 -16.92 8.64
N ILE A 195 12.21 -16.67 8.87
CA ILE A 195 13.10 -17.67 9.46
C ILE A 195 12.68 -17.90 10.91
N LEU A 196 12.30 -19.13 11.24
CA LEU A 196 11.80 -19.50 12.57
C LEU A 196 12.88 -20.09 13.47
N ASN A 197 13.70 -20.99 12.92
CA ASN A 197 14.79 -21.67 13.62
C ASN A 197 16.06 -21.46 12.81
N GLU A 198 16.96 -20.68 13.32
CA GLU A 198 18.31 -20.38 12.79
C GLU A 198 18.41 -20.20 11.27
N GLU A 199 17.86 -21.13 10.47
CA GLU A 199 17.90 -21.08 8.99
C GLU A 199 16.61 -21.57 8.31
N GLU A 200 15.63 -22.11 9.06
CA GLU A 200 14.45 -22.74 8.45
C GLU A 200 13.25 -21.77 8.37
N VAL A 201 12.75 -21.52 7.16
CA VAL A 201 11.48 -20.84 6.90
C VAL A 201 10.32 -21.83 6.87
N VAL A 202 10.55 -23.03 6.34
CA VAL A 202 9.57 -24.10 6.19
C VAL A 202 9.86 -25.19 7.20
N ILE A 203 8.95 -25.44 8.12
CA ILE A 203 9.10 -26.42 9.18
C ILE A 203 7.87 -27.34 9.28
N HIS A 204 8.02 -28.47 9.95
CA HIS A 204 6.89 -29.33 10.24
C HIS A 204 5.94 -28.64 11.25
N PRO A 205 4.58 -28.64 11.06
CA PRO A 205 3.62 -27.94 11.92
C PRO A 205 3.75 -28.26 13.41
N ALA A 206 4.11 -29.50 13.76
CA ALA A 206 4.31 -29.92 15.15
C ALA A 206 5.55 -29.32 15.81
N LYS A 207 6.46 -28.72 15.04
CA LYS A 207 7.65 -27.99 15.57
C LYS A 207 7.33 -26.51 15.88
N VAL A 208 6.19 -26.00 15.44
CA VAL A 208 5.78 -24.61 15.73
C VAL A 208 5.36 -24.51 17.18
N THR A 209 6.03 -23.63 17.92
CA THR A 209 5.75 -23.39 19.35
C THR A 209 5.00 -22.09 19.58
N LYS A 210 4.31 -21.97 20.73
CA LYS A 210 3.70 -20.71 21.18
C LYS A 210 4.72 -19.56 21.18
N ALA A 211 5.96 -19.84 21.62
CA ALA A 211 7.03 -18.84 21.67
C ALA A 211 7.38 -18.29 20.28
N MET A 212 7.44 -19.15 19.25
CA MET A 212 7.66 -18.72 17.86
C MET A 212 6.54 -17.83 17.35
N LEU A 213 5.27 -18.20 17.60
CA LEU A 213 4.12 -17.40 17.20
C LEU A 213 4.10 -16.05 17.92
N ASN A 214 4.34 -16.01 19.22
CA ASN A 214 4.43 -14.78 20.01
C ASN A 214 5.57 -13.89 19.53
N LYS A 215 6.75 -14.45 19.20
CA LYS A 215 7.85 -13.70 18.62
C LYS A 215 7.43 -13.03 17.30
N GLN A 216 6.73 -13.75 16.43
CA GLN A 216 6.24 -13.20 15.18
C GLN A 216 5.15 -12.14 15.38
N LEU A 217 4.28 -12.27 16.37
CA LEU A 217 3.27 -11.26 16.73
C LEU A 217 3.92 -9.97 17.30
N ALA A 218 4.97 -10.12 18.09
CA ALA A 218 5.67 -9.01 18.73
C ALA A 218 6.59 -8.21 17.78
N GLU A 219 6.93 -8.78 16.62
CA GLU A 219 7.75 -8.08 15.64
C GLU A 219 7.03 -6.85 15.08
N LEU A 220 7.70 -5.71 15.11
CA LEU A 220 7.21 -4.48 14.52
C LEU A 220 7.31 -4.50 13.00
N THR A 221 6.48 -3.68 12.35
CA THR A 221 6.43 -3.55 10.89
C THR A 221 6.43 -2.08 10.46
N TYR A 222 6.92 -1.83 9.25
CA TYR A 222 6.81 -0.54 8.57
C TYR A 222 5.66 -0.50 7.54
N VAL A 223 4.69 -1.39 7.67
CA VAL A 223 3.55 -1.50 6.74
C VAL A 223 2.24 -1.41 7.50
N THR A 224 1.44 -0.38 7.25
CA THR A 224 0.03 -0.37 7.66
C THR A 224 -0.79 -1.13 6.61
N LEU A 225 -1.86 -1.78 7.02
CA LEU A 225 -2.73 -2.56 6.14
C LEU A 225 -4.16 -2.53 6.67
N ASP A 226 -5.06 -1.97 5.88
CA ASP A 226 -6.50 -2.00 6.10
C ASP A 226 -7.20 -2.71 4.95
N MET A 227 -8.32 -3.38 5.24
CA MET A 227 -9.09 -4.11 4.24
C MET A 227 -10.59 -3.92 4.46
N ASN A 228 -11.29 -3.52 3.41
CA ASN A 228 -12.73 -3.54 3.35
C ASN A 228 -13.20 -4.63 2.39
N VAL A 229 -14.20 -5.41 2.82
CA VAL A 229 -14.77 -6.53 2.05
C VAL A 229 -16.26 -6.31 1.94
N SER A 230 -16.77 -6.33 0.72
CA SER A 230 -18.21 -6.31 0.44
C SER A 230 -18.58 -7.43 -0.53
N TYR A 231 -19.77 -8.00 -0.33
CA TYR A 231 -20.28 -9.09 -1.15
C TYR A 231 -21.73 -8.82 -1.55
N THR A 232 -22.04 -9.03 -2.83
CA THR A 232 -23.40 -8.89 -3.38
C THR A 232 -23.96 -10.28 -3.68
N GLU A 233 -24.93 -10.73 -2.88
CA GLU A 233 -25.45 -12.10 -2.94
C GLU A 233 -26.01 -12.46 -4.33
N GLY A 234 -26.84 -11.61 -4.93
CA GLY A 234 -27.50 -11.90 -6.22
C GLY A 234 -26.53 -12.08 -7.38
N SER A 235 -25.46 -11.29 -7.45
CA SER A 235 -24.43 -11.39 -8.50
C SER A 235 -23.26 -12.30 -8.10
N ARG A 236 -23.17 -12.69 -6.83
CA ARG A 236 -22.02 -13.38 -6.22
C ARG A 236 -20.71 -12.60 -6.39
N GLU A 237 -20.80 -11.27 -6.45
CA GLU A 237 -19.66 -10.40 -6.63
C GLU A 237 -19.04 -10.04 -5.28
N LEU A 238 -17.77 -10.35 -5.15
CA LEU A 238 -16.90 -9.96 -4.06
C LEU A 238 -16.09 -8.76 -4.49
N LYS A 239 -16.13 -7.68 -3.71
CA LYS A 239 -15.23 -6.55 -3.84
C LYS A 239 -14.33 -6.46 -2.61
N VAL A 240 -13.03 -6.31 -2.83
CA VAL A 240 -12.01 -6.19 -1.79
C VAL A 240 -11.21 -4.92 -2.06
N ASP A 241 -11.36 -3.94 -1.17
CA ASP A 241 -10.57 -2.71 -1.20
C ASP A 241 -9.50 -2.80 -0.10
N VAL A 242 -8.24 -2.72 -0.49
CA VAL A 242 -7.08 -2.78 0.41
C VAL A 242 -6.32 -1.47 0.32
N SER A 243 -6.01 -0.88 1.47
CA SER A 243 -5.24 0.35 1.58
C SER A 243 -4.24 0.27 2.73
N GLY A 244 -3.26 1.15 2.69
CA GLY A 244 -2.25 1.23 3.73
C GLY A 244 -1.12 2.19 3.37
N GLU A 245 -0.04 2.09 4.11
CA GLU A 245 1.13 2.92 3.91
C GLU A 245 2.42 2.13 4.15
N LEU A 246 3.39 2.33 3.28
CA LEU A 246 4.78 1.90 3.49
C LEU A 246 5.51 3.03 4.24
N LEU A 247 5.80 2.82 5.51
CA LEU A 247 6.43 3.82 6.39
C LEU A 247 7.93 3.98 6.12
N THR A 248 8.51 3.07 5.35
CA THR A 248 9.90 3.10 4.87
C THR A 248 9.98 2.60 3.42
N LYS A 249 11.14 2.72 2.79
CA LYS A 249 11.36 2.20 1.43
C LYS A 249 11.34 0.67 1.42
N LEU A 250 10.37 0.09 0.73
CA LEU A 250 10.20 -1.35 0.52
C LEU A 250 9.96 -1.63 -0.97
N PRO A 251 11.01 -1.60 -1.80
CA PRO A 251 10.88 -1.65 -3.27
C PRO A 251 10.32 -2.99 -3.78
N ASN A 252 10.44 -4.05 -3.00
CA ASN A 252 10.00 -5.40 -3.38
C ASN A 252 8.67 -5.80 -2.73
N ALA A 253 8.04 -4.89 -1.97
CA ALA A 253 6.77 -5.15 -1.31
C ALA A 253 5.65 -5.32 -2.34
N LYS A 254 4.86 -6.39 -2.18
CA LYS A 254 3.70 -6.71 -3.00
C LYS A 254 2.51 -7.06 -2.14
N LEU A 255 1.32 -6.74 -2.64
CA LEU A 255 0.05 -7.08 -2.03
C LEU A 255 -0.46 -8.41 -2.56
N ASN A 256 -0.72 -9.33 -1.66
CA ASN A 256 -1.36 -10.62 -1.91
C ASN A 256 -2.78 -10.59 -1.36
N VAL A 257 -3.72 -11.21 -2.07
CA VAL A 257 -5.11 -11.36 -1.63
C VAL A 257 -5.58 -12.77 -1.97
N TYR A 258 -5.94 -13.55 -0.93
CA TYR A 258 -6.47 -14.90 -1.07
C TYR A 258 -7.96 -14.94 -0.72
N LEU A 259 -8.71 -15.70 -1.51
CA LEU A 259 -10.03 -16.19 -1.15
C LEU A 259 -9.89 -17.58 -0.52
N VAL A 260 -10.42 -17.76 0.69
CA VAL A 260 -10.24 -18.95 1.51
C VAL A 260 -11.60 -19.51 1.91
N GLN A 261 -11.75 -20.83 1.93
CA GLN A 261 -12.98 -21.48 2.41
C GLN A 261 -12.66 -22.45 3.54
N ASP A 262 -13.35 -22.29 4.66
CA ASP A 262 -13.27 -23.17 5.81
C ASP A 262 -14.24 -24.34 5.73
N SER A 263 -13.94 -25.41 6.48
CA SER A 263 -14.84 -26.54 6.76
C SER A 263 -15.44 -27.20 5.51
N ILE A 264 -14.62 -27.46 4.51
CA ILE A 264 -15.03 -28.26 3.34
C ILE A 264 -14.98 -29.73 3.70
N ILE A 265 -16.14 -30.37 3.73
CA ILE A 265 -16.25 -31.81 4.10
C ILE A 265 -15.88 -32.67 2.89
N ALA A 266 -14.81 -33.46 3.00
CA ALA A 266 -14.35 -34.37 1.96
C ALA A 266 -13.41 -35.44 2.51
N TYR A 267 -13.03 -36.40 1.66
CA TYR A 267 -12.03 -37.42 1.98
C TYR A 267 -10.65 -36.81 2.28
N GLN A 268 -10.01 -37.38 3.28
CA GLN A 268 -8.62 -37.13 3.67
C GLN A 268 -7.97 -38.46 4.13
N ALA A 269 -6.82 -38.80 3.62
CA ALA A 269 -6.05 -39.95 4.10
C ALA A 269 -5.81 -39.83 5.61
N SER A 270 -6.03 -40.90 6.35
CA SER A 270 -6.04 -40.95 7.84
C SER A 270 -7.08 -40.06 8.53
N GLY A 271 -7.88 -39.30 7.79
CA GLY A 271 -9.00 -38.50 8.33
C GLY A 271 -10.39 -39.04 7.96
N GLY A 272 -10.47 -39.92 6.92
CA GLY A 272 -11.71 -40.51 6.41
C GLY A 272 -12.52 -39.61 5.49
N ASP A 273 -13.71 -40.07 5.09
CA ASP A 273 -14.54 -39.44 4.04
C ASP A 273 -15.22 -38.14 4.47
N LYS A 274 -15.31 -37.87 5.76
CA LYS A 274 -16.00 -36.69 6.33
C LYS A 274 -15.01 -35.72 7.03
N TYR A 275 -13.78 -35.69 6.57
CA TYR A 275 -12.77 -34.77 7.15
C TYR A 275 -13.07 -33.32 6.81
N PRO A 276 -13.06 -32.41 7.82
CA PRO A 276 -13.26 -30.98 7.56
C PRO A 276 -11.95 -30.31 7.13
N HIS A 277 -11.76 -30.14 5.84
CA HIS A 277 -10.63 -29.34 5.31
C HIS A 277 -10.85 -27.87 5.68
N ARG A 278 -9.93 -27.32 6.45
CA ARG A 278 -10.02 -25.95 6.99
C ARG A 278 -9.31 -24.96 6.09
N ASN A 279 -9.83 -23.76 6.05
CA ASN A 279 -9.18 -22.57 5.44
C ASN A 279 -8.41 -22.83 4.14
N VAL A 280 -9.01 -23.62 3.26
CA VAL A 280 -8.42 -23.98 1.96
C VAL A 280 -8.35 -22.77 1.07
N VAL A 281 -7.19 -22.46 0.49
CA VAL A 281 -7.04 -21.37 -0.50
C VAL A 281 -7.77 -21.79 -1.78
N ARG A 282 -8.80 -21.01 -2.16
CA ARG A 282 -9.69 -21.28 -3.30
C ARG A 282 -9.36 -20.42 -4.51
N ALA A 283 -8.82 -19.21 -4.30
CA ALA A 283 -8.35 -18.32 -5.35
C ALA A 283 -7.27 -17.37 -4.82
N ALA A 284 -6.36 -16.95 -5.68
CA ALA A 284 -5.56 -15.75 -5.51
C ALA A 284 -6.22 -14.65 -6.37
N LEU A 285 -6.58 -13.52 -5.74
CA LEU A 285 -7.23 -12.40 -6.42
C LEU A 285 -6.18 -11.48 -7.08
N ALA A 286 -4.98 -11.44 -6.54
CA ALA A 286 -3.83 -10.81 -7.19
C ALA A 286 -3.44 -11.55 -8.48
N SER A 287 -2.73 -10.90 -9.39
CA SER A 287 -2.31 -11.45 -10.69
C SER A 287 -1.46 -12.73 -10.58
N SER A 288 -0.85 -12.94 -9.43
CA SER A 288 -0.11 -14.16 -9.09
C SER A 288 -0.12 -14.42 -7.58
N VAL A 289 0.30 -15.60 -7.16
CA VAL A 289 0.49 -15.95 -5.75
C VAL A 289 1.61 -15.15 -5.08
N TRP A 290 2.44 -14.47 -5.87
CA TRP A 290 3.48 -13.56 -5.39
C TRP A 290 2.97 -12.14 -5.18
N GLY A 291 1.70 -11.87 -5.53
CA GLY A 291 1.04 -10.58 -5.34
C GLY A 291 1.28 -9.57 -6.45
N ASP A 292 0.63 -8.44 -6.31
CA ASP A 292 0.70 -7.28 -7.20
C ASP A 292 1.59 -6.20 -6.61
N GLY A 293 2.34 -5.48 -7.47
CA GLY A 293 3.09 -4.30 -7.06
C GLY A 293 2.17 -3.24 -6.46
N LEU A 294 2.63 -2.55 -5.42
CA LEU A 294 1.84 -1.54 -4.71
C LEU A 294 1.72 -0.21 -5.48
N GLY A 295 2.53 -0.01 -6.53
CA GLY A 295 2.60 1.25 -7.29
C GLY A 295 3.45 2.33 -6.61
N VAL A 296 3.91 2.07 -5.40
CA VAL A 296 4.80 2.93 -4.61
C VAL A 296 5.87 2.06 -3.95
N ILE A 297 7.02 2.65 -3.66
CA ILE A 297 8.08 2.01 -2.86
C ILE A 297 8.13 2.54 -1.43
N GLN A 298 7.43 3.65 -1.16
CA GLN A 298 7.20 4.28 0.13
C GLN A 298 5.96 5.16 0.03
N GLY A 299 5.23 5.37 1.14
CA GLY A 299 4.02 6.19 1.19
C GLY A 299 2.74 5.38 1.03
N LYS A 300 1.62 6.05 0.80
CA LYS A 300 0.29 5.45 0.75
C LYS A 300 0.05 4.63 -0.51
N TYR A 301 -0.63 3.50 -0.34
CA TYR A 301 -1.08 2.65 -1.43
C TYR A 301 -2.56 2.28 -1.27
N SER A 302 -3.20 1.98 -2.39
CA SER A 302 -4.57 1.45 -2.43
C SER A 302 -4.74 0.56 -3.66
N LYS A 303 -5.44 -0.56 -3.48
CA LYS A 303 -5.81 -1.48 -4.56
C LYS A 303 -7.20 -2.06 -4.32
N SER A 304 -7.94 -2.24 -5.41
CA SER A 304 -9.26 -2.86 -5.41
C SER A 304 -9.25 -4.11 -6.27
N TYR A 305 -9.93 -5.16 -5.79
CA TYR A 305 -10.14 -6.41 -6.49
C TYR A 305 -11.63 -6.69 -6.57
N THR A 306 -12.09 -7.11 -7.74
CA THR A 306 -13.46 -7.61 -7.95
C THR A 306 -13.36 -9.05 -8.42
N TYR A 307 -14.11 -9.94 -7.78
CA TYR A 307 -14.11 -11.36 -8.11
C TYR A 307 -15.53 -11.92 -8.04
N LYS A 308 -16.00 -12.48 -9.14
CA LYS A 308 -17.27 -13.20 -9.14
C LYS A 308 -17.02 -14.61 -8.61
N ILE A 309 -17.49 -14.89 -7.38
CA ILE A 309 -17.31 -16.21 -6.76
C ILE A 309 -18.21 -17.21 -7.50
N PRO A 310 -17.65 -18.22 -8.19
CA PRO A 310 -18.48 -19.22 -8.86
C PRO A 310 -19.18 -20.12 -7.83
N GLU A 311 -20.25 -20.82 -8.23
CA GLU A 311 -20.96 -21.76 -7.34
C GLU A 311 -20.08 -22.95 -6.92
N SER A 312 -19.10 -23.29 -7.75
CA SER A 312 -18.08 -24.28 -7.42
C SER A 312 -16.73 -23.87 -8.02
N ILE A 313 -15.65 -24.25 -7.38
CA ILE A 313 -14.28 -24.05 -7.86
C ILE A 313 -13.67 -25.43 -8.08
N ALA A 314 -13.23 -25.69 -9.32
CA ALA A 314 -12.49 -26.88 -9.66
C ALA A 314 -10.99 -26.65 -9.40
N GLY A 315 -10.35 -27.58 -8.71
CA GLY A 315 -8.89 -27.68 -8.67
C GLY A 315 -8.32 -28.25 -9.97
N VAL A 316 -7.01 -28.47 -9.96
CA VAL A 316 -6.28 -28.98 -11.15
C VAL A 316 -6.74 -30.37 -11.62
N GLN A 317 -7.40 -31.15 -10.77
CA GLN A 317 -8.04 -32.42 -11.14
C GLN A 317 -9.40 -32.26 -11.82
N ASN A 318 -9.83 -31.02 -12.06
CA ASN A 318 -11.12 -30.69 -12.67
C ASN A 318 -12.33 -31.29 -11.92
N LYS A 319 -12.22 -31.45 -10.60
CA LYS A 319 -13.31 -31.88 -9.70
C LYS A 319 -13.89 -30.64 -9.01
N PRO A 320 -15.11 -30.19 -9.39
CA PRO A 320 -15.70 -28.99 -8.80
C PRO A 320 -16.08 -29.22 -7.34
N ILE A 321 -15.65 -28.30 -6.48
CA ILE A 321 -16.01 -28.27 -5.06
C ILE A 321 -16.92 -27.05 -4.84
N PRO A 322 -18.12 -27.24 -4.25
CA PRO A 322 -19.04 -26.15 -3.99
C PRO A 322 -18.44 -25.03 -3.14
N THR A 323 -18.85 -23.80 -3.41
CA THR A 323 -18.50 -22.65 -2.60
C THR A 323 -19.59 -22.34 -1.60
N ASP A 324 -19.23 -22.21 -0.32
CA ASP A 324 -20.11 -21.79 0.77
C ASP A 324 -19.66 -20.42 1.29
N ILE A 325 -20.34 -19.35 0.85
CA ILE A 325 -19.99 -17.97 1.17
C ILE A 325 -19.92 -17.74 2.69
N LYS A 326 -20.81 -18.36 3.46
CA LYS A 326 -20.85 -18.22 4.93
C LYS A 326 -19.61 -18.78 5.62
N LYS A 327 -18.82 -19.59 4.91
CA LYS A 327 -17.56 -20.17 5.38
C LYS A 327 -16.33 -19.58 4.69
N MET A 328 -16.51 -18.48 3.93
CA MET A 328 -15.40 -17.88 3.20
C MET A 328 -14.80 -16.69 3.92
N TYR A 329 -13.50 -16.52 3.70
CA TYR A 329 -12.69 -15.42 4.21
C TYR A 329 -11.87 -14.83 3.07
N VAL A 330 -11.58 -13.54 3.21
CA VAL A 330 -10.53 -12.86 2.44
C VAL A 330 -9.33 -12.65 3.35
N VAL A 331 -8.16 -12.95 2.84
CA VAL A 331 -6.87 -12.73 3.51
C VAL A 331 -6.01 -11.85 2.64
N ALA A 332 -5.67 -10.66 3.10
CA ALA A 332 -4.76 -9.74 2.42
C ALA A 332 -3.46 -9.61 3.23
N PHE A 333 -2.33 -9.58 2.55
CA PHE A 333 -1.05 -9.38 3.20
C PHE A 333 -0.04 -8.71 2.28
N VAL A 334 0.86 -7.93 2.87
CA VAL A 334 2.00 -7.34 2.17
C VAL A 334 3.24 -8.14 2.52
N ALA A 335 3.93 -8.60 1.49
CA ALA A 335 5.17 -9.38 1.62
C ALA A 335 6.25 -8.85 0.68
N ASP A 336 7.51 -9.00 1.07
CA ASP A 336 8.60 -8.87 0.12
C ASP A 336 8.55 -10.01 -0.90
N VAL A 337 8.84 -9.69 -2.15
CA VAL A 337 8.99 -10.68 -3.21
C VAL A 337 10.32 -10.43 -3.90
N ASN A 338 11.34 -11.07 -3.36
CA ASN A 338 12.68 -11.06 -3.90
C ASN A 338 12.84 -12.21 -4.89
N ASN A 339 14.03 -12.61 -5.23
CA ASN A 339 14.31 -13.61 -6.24
C ASN A 339 13.57 -14.96 -6.00
N VAL A 340 12.29 -15.03 -6.40
CA VAL A 340 11.43 -16.23 -6.24
C VAL A 340 11.83 -17.43 -7.11
N LYS A 341 12.89 -17.30 -7.89
CA LYS A 341 13.49 -18.41 -8.66
C LYS A 341 14.63 -19.11 -7.91
N ASP A 342 15.14 -18.47 -6.84
CA ASP A 342 16.24 -19.01 -6.06
C ASP A 342 15.74 -19.40 -4.65
N TYR A 343 15.51 -20.71 -4.45
CA TYR A 343 15.07 -21.26 -3.18
C TYR A 343 16.04 -21.02 -2.00
N LYS A 344 17.31 -20.67 -2.27
CA LYS A 344 18.27 -20.30 -1.23
C LYS A 344 17.97 -18.95 -0.59
N GLN A 345 17.09 -18.15 -1.20
CA GLN A 345 16.68 -16.83 -0.72
C GLN A 345 15.26 -16.81 -0.11
N VAL A 346 14.77 -17.97 0.29
CA VAL A 346 13.41 -18.13 0.85
C VAL A 346 13.11 -17.16 2.00
N GLY A 347 14.08 -16.92 2.90
CA GLY A 347 13.93 -16.00 4.03
C GLY A 347 13.75 -14.53 3.66
N ASN A 348 13.97 -14.16 2.40
CA ASN A 348 13.85 -12.77 1.93
C ASN A 348 12.42 -12.38 1.48
N ASN A 349 11.45 -13.29 1.61
CA ASN A 349 10.06 -13.07 1.18
C ASN A 349 9.11 -12.88 2.37
N LYS A 350 9.61 -12.27 3.44
CA LYS A 350 8.90 -12.07 4.71
C LYS A 350 7.58 -11.29 4.53
N ILE A 351 6.53 -11.75 5.21
CA ILE A 351 5.27 -11.03 5.32
C ILE A 351 5.40 -9.93 6.38
N HIS A 352 5.10 -8.71 5.99
CA HIS A 352 5.15 -7.52 6.85
C HIS A 352 3.90 -7.37 7.71
N ASN A 353 2.72 -7.44 7.08
CA ASN A 353 1.46 -7.28 7.79
C ASN A 353 0.34 -8.08 7.10
N VAL A 354 -0.67 -8.47 7.87
CA VAL A 354 -1.78 -9.33 7.45
C VAL A 354 -3.10 -8.75 7.93
N ALA A 355 -4.11 -8.78 7.08
CA ALA A 355 -5.51 -8.56 7.44
C ALA A 355 -6.36 -9.71 6.92
N PHE A 356 -7.36 -10.14 7.70
CA PHE A 356 -8.31 -11.16 7.25
C PHE A 356 -9.71 -10.83 7.73
N LYS A 357 -10.69 -11.17 6.91
CA LYS A 357 -12.09 -10.85 7.18
C LYS A 357 -13.01 -11.93 6.61
N LYS A 358 -14.01 -12.33 7.39
CA LYS A 358 -15.07 -13.21 6.92
C LYS A 358 -15.97 -12.46 5.94
N ILE A 359 -16.39 -13.12 4.87
CA ILE A 359 -17.40 -12.58 3.95
C ILE A 359 -18.75 -12.63 4.66
N GLN A 360 -19.48 -11.52 4.65
CA GLN A 360 -20.79 -11.36 5.30
C GLN A 360 -21.86 -11.10 4.26
#